data_7ae319ee14cb59d6a299253fa2ce37db
#
_entry.id   7ae319ee14cb59d6a299253fa2ce37db
#
_cell.length_a   1.000
_cell.length_b   1.000
_cell.length_c   1.000
_cell.angle_alpha   90.00
_cell.angle_beta   90.00
_cell.angle_gamma   90.00
#
_symmetry.space_group_name_H-M   'P 1'
#
loop_
_entity.id
_entity.type
_entity.pdbx_description
1 polymer ?
#
loop_
_entity_poly.entity_id
_entity_poly.type
_entity_poly.pdbx_seq_one_letter_code
_entity_poly.pdbx_strand_id
1 'polypeptide(L)'
;MGQTAVVRGRLMELLAAELLAPEECDNAFVVGVFSLLDTMLGVPIEKALESVALPEPVMDALLRNQGVFAPFLELTKACESGDEVAFAKNADALHLSNRQVNWAHLQALTWAESLNEE
;
A
#
# COMPACT_ATOMS: atom_id res chain seq x y z
N MET A 1 -6.39 -7.65 -11.93
CA MET A 1 -5.19 -6.81 -11.67
C MET A 1 -5.57 -5.47 -11.07
N GLY A 2 -6.47 -4.74 -11.71
CA GLY A 2 -6.87 -3.42 -11.21
C GLY A 2 -7.43 -3.44 -9.80
N GLN A 3 -8.22 -4.45 -9.48
CA GLN A 3 -8.82 -4.55 -8.16
C GLN A 3 -7.76 -4.76 -7.07
N THR A 4 -6.74 -5.55 -7.35
CA THR A 4 -5.66 -5.78 -6.40
C THR A 4 -4.92 -4.48 -6.09
N ALA A 5 -4.65 -3.67 -7.10
CA ALA A 5 -3.98 -2.39 -6.92
C ALA A 5 -4.83 -1.45 -6.05
N VAL A 6 -6.13 -1.40 -6.31
CA VAL A 6 -7.06 -0.55 -5.55
C VAL A 6 -7.14 -1.00 -4.09
N VAL A 7 -7.24 -2.31 -3.86
CA VAL A 7 -7.28 -2.86 -2.49
C VAL A 7 -5.99 -2.51 -1.75
N ARG A 8 -4.84 -2.69 -2.42
CA ARG A 8 -3.56 -2.38 -1.80
C ARG A 8 -3.46 -0.90 -1.43
N GLY A 9 -3.87 -0.03 -2.33
CA GLY A 9 -3.85 1.41 -2.06
C GLY A 9 -4.76 1.79 -0.90
N ARG A 10 -5.98 1.26 -0.89
CA ARG A 10 -6.92 1.57 0.18
C ARG A 10 -6.44 1.03 1.53
N LEU A 11 -5.86 -0.17 1.54
CA LEU A 11 -5.31 -0.73 2.77
C LEU A 11 -4.19 0.15 3.32
N MET A 12 -3.28 0.59 2.46
CA MET A 12 -2.22 1.49 2.89
C MET A 12 -2.78 2.81 3.44
N GLU A 13 -3.79 3.35 2.79
CA GLU A 13 -4.44 4.58 3.24
C GLU A 13 -5.05 4.40 4.63
N LEU A 14 -5.75 3.29 4.86
CA LEU A 14 -6.39 3.03 6.14
C LEU A 14 -5.36 2.80 7.26
N LEU A 15 -4.27 2.10 6.97
CA LEU A 15 -3.20 1.89 7.93
C LEU A 15 -2.47 3.20 8.24
N ALA A 16 -2.23 4.01 7.23
CA ALA A 16 -1.58 5.30 7.41
C ALA A 16 -2.43 6.23 8.27
N ALA A 17 -3.74 6.14 8.17
CA ALA A 17 -4.65 6.98 8.96
C ALA A 17 -4.46 6.78 10.47
N GLU A 18 -3.95 5.62 10.88
CA GLU A 18 -3.70 5.36 12.30
C GLU A 18 -2.46 6.08 12.82
N LEU A 19 -1.50 6.40 11.96
CA LEU A 19 -0.19 6.88 12.37
C LEU A 19 0.23 8.20 11.73
N LEU A 20 -0.34 8.57 10.60
CA LEU A 20 0.10 9.71 9.82
C LEU A 20 -0.99 10.75 9.65
N ALA A 21 -0.58 11.95 9.24
CA ALA A 21 -1.53 13.04 8.99
C ALA A 21 -2.42 12.73 7.77
N PRO A 22 -3.62 13.34 7.68
CA PRO A 22 -4.52 13.07 6.57
C PRO A 22 -3.90 13.30 5.19
N GLU A 23 -3.03 14.27 5.05
CA GLU A 23 -2.35 14.55 3.78
C GLU A 23 -1.49 13.36 3.33
N GLU A 24 -0.90 12.67 4.32
CA GLU A 24 -0.05 11.52 4.03
C GLU A 24 -0.85 10.29 3.63
N CYS A 25 -2.12 10.23 4.04
CA CYS A 25 -2.98 9.10 3.66
C CYS A 25 -3.19 9.03 2.15
N ASP A 26 -3.35 10.19 1.50
CA ASP A 26 -3.49 10.24 0.05
C ASP A 26 -2.23 9.71 -0.63
N ASN A 27 -1.07 10.09 -0.12
CA ASN A 27 0.20 9.60 -0.66
C ASN A 27 0.36 8.10 -0.44
N ALA A 28 -0.10 7.59 0.70
CA ALA A 28 -0.06 6.15 0.97
C ALA A 28 -0.91 5.39 -0.04
N PHE A 29 -2.09 5.91 -0.38
CA PHE A 29 -2.94 5.32 -1.40
C PHE A 29 -2.20 5.23 -2.74
N VAL A 30 -1.54 6.32 -3.13
CA VAL A 30 -0.78 6.37 -4.38
C VAL A 30 0.35 5.33 -4.38
N VAL A 31 1.08 5.21 -3.26
CA VAL A 31 2.14 4.20 -3.16
C VAL A 31 1.57 2.80 -3.38
N GLY A 32 0.45 2.49 -2.73
CA GLY A 32 -0.17 1.18 -2.86
C GLY A 32 -0.56 0.86 -4.29
N VAL A 33 -1.25 1.79 -4.95
CA VAL A 33 -1.70 1.59 -6.34
C VAL A 33 -0.51 1.46 -7.28
N PHE A 34 0.45 2.38 -7.17
CA PHE A 34 1.58 2.40 -8.10
C PHE A 34 2.59 1.28 -7.85
N SER A 35 2.54 0.63 -6.68
CA SER A 35 3.45 -0.49 -6.41
C SER A 35 3.23 -1.67 -7.35
N LEU A 36 2.11 -1.72 -8.05
CA LEU A 36 1.81 -2.75 -9.03
C LEU A 36 1.91 -2.25 -10.46
N LEU A 37 2.31 -0.99 -10.65
CA LEU A 37 2.35 -0.39 -11.99
C LEU A 37 3.28 -1.13 -12.94
N ASP A 38 4.43 -1.58 -12.44
CA ASP A 38 5.38 -2.33 -13.24
C ASP A 38 4.76 -3.63 -13.78
N THR A 39 4.03 -4.33 -12.93
CA THR A 39 3.34 -5.56 -13.33
C THR A 39 2.24 -5.28 -14.34
N MET A 40 1.50 -4.20 -14.13
CA MET A 40 0.39 -3.84 -15.01
C MET A 40 0.85 -3.41 -16.39
N LEU A 41 1.99 -2.72 -16.47
CA LEU A 41 2.52 -2.22 -17.73
C LEU A 41 3.55 -3.14 -18.37
N GLY A 42 4.05 -4.12 -17.62
CA GLY A 42 5.06 -5.04 -18.11
C GLY A 42 6.44 -4.42 -18.29
N VAL A 43 6.75 -3.36 -17.53
CA VAL A 43 8.04 -2.69 -17.58
C VAL A 43 8.56 -2.50 -16.15
N PRO A 44 9.90 -2.27 -15.98
CA PRO A 44 10.44 -2.01 -14.63
C PRO A 44 9.79 -0.78 -14.00
N ILE A 45 9.68 -0.78 -12.67
CA ILE A 45 9.02 0.30 -11.95
C ILE A 45 9.70 1.65 -12.22
N GLU A 46 11.02 1.67 -12.31
CA GLU A 46 11.77 2.90 -12.60
C GLU A 46 11.31 3.51 -13.92
N LYS A 47 11.13 2.66 -14.92
CA LYS A 47 10.71 3.11 -16.24
C LYS A 47 9.25 3.54 -16.25
N ALA A 48 8.41 2.81 -15.52
CA ALA A 48 6.98 3.16 -15.41
C ALA A 48 6.78 4.53 -14.79
N LEU A 49 7.66 4.94 -13.88
CA LEU A 49 7.54 6.20 -13.15
C LEU A 49 8.27 7.38 -13.79
N GLU A 50 9.00 7.15 -14.90
CA GLU A 50 9.77 8.21 -15.55
C GLU A 50 8.92 9.41 -15.96
N SER A 51 7.70 9.17 -16.39
CA SER A 51 6.83 10.23 -16.90
C SER A 51 5.86 10.75 -15.85
N VAL A 52 5.97 10.27 -14.62
CA VAL A 52 5.05 10.63 -13.54
C VAL A 52 5.80 11.47 -12.51
N ALA A 53 5.22 12.63 -12.15
CA ALA A 53 5.78 13.48 -11.10
C ALA A 53 5.11 13.16 -9.78
N LEU A 54 5.83 12.50 -8.88
CA LEU A 54 5.33 12.10 -7.58
C LEU A 54 6.15 12.74 -6.46
N PRO A 55 5.55 12.96 -5.27
CA PRO A 55 6.31 13.45 -4.13
C PRO A 55 7.49 12.53 -3.80
N GLU A 56 8.56 13.09 -3.28
CA GLU A 56 9.77 12.35 -2.97
C GLU A 56 9.53 11.14 -2.06
N PRO A 57 8.75 11.25 -0.96
CA PRO A 57 8.50 10.08 -0.10
C PRO A 57 7.83 8.93 -0.85
N VAL A 58 6.95 9.25 -1.80
CA VAL A 58 6.28 8.23 -2.62
C VAL A 58 7.31 7.54 -3.53
N MET A 59 8.15 8.32 -4.19
CA MET A 59 9.19 7.76 -5.05
C MET A 59 10.19 6.91 -4.27
N ASP A 60 10.57 7.37 -3.07
CA ASP A 60 11.49 6.61 -2.22
C ASP A 60 10.91 5.23 -1.87
N ALA A 61 9.62 5.16 -1.52
CA ALA A 61 8.99 3.89 -1.18
C ALA A 61 8.92 2.96 -2.39
N LEU A 62 8.62 3.50 -3.55
CA LEU A 62 8.43 2.70 -4.77
C LEU A 62 9.75 2.25 -5.40
N LEU A 63 10.75 3.12 -5.40
CA LEU A 63 12.02 2.85 -6.09
C LEU A 63 13.10 2.27 -5.19
N ARG A 64 13.13 2.69 -3.93
CA ARG A 64 14.21 2.34 -3.01
C ARG A 64 13.75 1.56 -1.80
N ASN A 65 12.44 1.36 -1.66
CA ASN A 65 11.85 0.70 -0.50
C ASN A 65 12.27 1.38 0.81
N GLN A 66 12.29 2.70 0.80
CA GLN A 66 12.71 3.54 1.93
C GLN A 66 11.65 4.59 2.20
N GLY A 67 11.82 5.30 3.32
CA GLY A 67 10.96 6.40 3.68
C GLY A 67 9.78 5.97 4.55
N VAL A 68 8.88 6.92 4.80
CA VAL A 68 7.78 6.74 5.76
C VAL A 68 6.76 5.71 5.29
N PHE A 69 6.61 5.53 3.99
CA PHE A 69 5.60 4.61 3.44
C PHE A 69 6.10 3.19 3.25
N ALA A 70 7.42 2.97 3.29
CA ALA A 70 7.98 1.65 3.03
C ALA A 70 7.47 0.58 4.01
N PRO A 71 7.41 0.83 5.34
CA PRO A 71 6.89 -0.17 6.27
C PRO A 71 5.43 -0.53 6.00
N PHE A 72 4.63 0.47 5.61
CA PHE A 72 3.22 0.22 5.28
C PHE A 72 3.10 -0.66 4.05
N LEU A 73 3.93 -0.41 3.05
CA LEU A 73 3.93 -1.20 1.82
C LEU A 73 4.34 -2.65 2.10
N GLU A 74 5.37 -2.84 2.91
CA GLU A 74 5.82 -4.18 3.29
C GLU A 74 4.75 -4.94 4.04
N LEU A 75 4.06 -4.28 4.98
CA LEU A 75 2.97 -4.89 5.73
C LEU A 75 1.83 -5.30 4.79
N THR A 76 1.48 -4.42 3.85
CA THR A 76 0.43 -4.70 2.88
C THR A 76 0.77 -5.91 2.02
N LYS A 77 2.02 -6.00 1.57
CA LYS A 77 2.48 -7.14 0.78
C LYS A 77 2.40 -8.44 1.60
N ALA A 78 2.75 -8.36 2.88
CA ALA A 78 2.67 -9.53 3.77
C ALA A 78 1.23 -10.00 3.93
N CYS A 79 0.27 -9.08 4.01
CA CYS A 79 -1.15 -9.42 4.08
C CYS A 79 -1.59 -10.18 2.84
N GLU A 80 -1.11 -9.76 1.67
CA GLU A 80 -1.51 -10.37 0.40
C GLU A 80 -0.88 -11.74 0.20
N SER A 81 0.38 -11.90 0.63
CA SER A 81 1.12 -13.13 0.42
C SER A 81 0.85 -14.20 1.48
N GLY A 82 0.25 -13.79 2.61
CA GLY A 82 0.01 -14.71 3.71
C GLY A 82 1.26 -15.05 4.50
N ASP A 83 2.31 -14.25 4.39
CA ASP A 83 3.56 -14.45 5.13
C ASP A 83 3.39 -13.97 6.57
N GLU A 84 3.11 -14.90 7.48
CA GLU A 84 2.83 -14.57 8.87
C GLU A 84 4.03 -13.95 9.60
N VAL A 85 5.24 -14.37 9.26
CA VAL A 85 6.45 -13.84 9.88
C VAL A 85 6.65 -12.38 9.47
N ALA A 86 6.57 -12.09 8.18
CA ALA A 86 6.68 -10.73 7.69
C ALA A 86 5.55 -9.85 8.21
N PHE A 87 4.34 -10.41 8.29
CA PHE A 87 3.18 -9.70 8.83
C PHE A 87 3.45 -9.25 10.28
N ALA A 88 3.84 -10.18 11.13
CA ALA A 88 4.09 -9.88 12.55
C ALA A 88 5.22 -8.86 12.71
N LYS A 89 6.30 -9.03 11.95
CA LYS A 89 7.45 -8.14 12.01
C LYS A 89 7.09 -6.71 11.62
N ASN A 90 6.37 -6.57 10.51
CA ASN A 90 6.03 -5.24 10.01
C ASN A 90 4.94 -4.58 10.85
N ALA A 91 3.97 -5.35 11.33
CA ALA A 91 2.94 -4.81 12.21
C ALA A 91 3.56 -4.32 13.52
N ASP A 92 4.49 -5.08 14.10
CA ASP A 92 5.18 -4.67 15.32
C ASP A 92 5.99 -3.39 15.10
N ALA A 93 6.66 -3.29 13.96
CA ALA A 93 7.47 -2.11 13.64
C ALA A 93 6.60 -0.85 13.57
N LEU A 94 5.34 -0.99 13.19
CA LEU A 94 4.40 0.12 13.11
C LEU A 94 3.51 0.26 14.34
N HIS A 95 3.71 -0.62 15.33
CA HIS A 95 2.91 -0.64 16.57
C HIS A 95 1.42 -0.85 16.28
N LEU A 96 1.13 -1.66 15.27
CA LEU A 96 -0.24 -2.02 14.91
C LEU A 96 -0.54 -3.44 15.39
N SER A 97 -1.76 -3.65 15.89
CA SER A 97 -2.19 -4.98 16.28
C SER A 97 -2.69 -5.77 15.07
N ASN A 98 -2.67 -7.10 15.19
CA ASN A 98 -3.20 -7.95 14.13
C ASN A 98 -4.67 -7.59 13.83
N ARG A 99 -5.43 -7.26 14.88
CA ARG A 99 -6.84 -6.89 14.73
C ARG A 99 -7.01 -5.62 13.90
N GLN A 100 -6.18 -4.61 14.16
CA GLN A 100 -6.22 -3.35 13.40
C GLN A 100 -5.92 -3.58 11.93
N VAL A 101 -4.89 -4.37 11.64
CA VAL A 101 -4.49 -4.64 10.26
C VAL A 101 -5.55 -5.47 9.54
N ASN A 102 -6.07 -6.52 10.19
CA ASN A 102 -7.09 -7.36 9.58
C ASN A 102 -8.39 -6.60 9.33
N TRP A 103 -8.77 -5.71 10.26
CA TRP A 103 -9.95 -4.87 10.09
C TRP A 103 -9.78 -3.93 8.89
N ALA A 104 -8.61 -3.29 8.77
CA ALA A 104 -8.33 -2.42 7.64
C ALA A 104 -8.37 -3.17 6.32
N HIS A 105 -7.81 -4.39 6.30
CA HIS A 105 -7.80 -5.22 5.10
C HIS A 105 -9.23 -5.59 4.67
N LEU A 106 -10.07 -5.94 5.65
CA LEU A 106 -11.47 -6.26 5.37
C LEU A 106 -12.21 -5.05 4.82
N GLN A 107 -11.98 -3.87 5.38
CA GLN A 107 -12.59 -2.64 4.88
C GLN A 107 -12.13 -2.32 3.47
N ALA A 108 -10.85 -2.52 3.18
CA ALA A 108 -10.32 -2.27 1.83
C ALA A 108 -10.97 -3.20 0.80
N LEU A 109 -11.12 -4.47 1.15
CA LEU A 109 -11.76 -5.44 0.26
C LEU A 109 -13.22 -5.09 0.02
N THR A 110 -13.93 -4.71 1.05
CA THR A 110 -15.36 -4.33 0.95
C THR A 110 -15.52 -3.10 0.08
N TRP A 111 -14.64 -2.11 0.27
CA TRP A 111 -14.66 -0.88 -0.51
C TRP A 111 -14.42 -1.15 -2.00
N ALA A 112 -13.39 -1.98 -2.30
CA ALA A 112 -13.09 -2.33 -3.68
C ALA A 112 -14.24 -3.07 -4.35
N GLU A 113 -14.91 -3.94 -3.59
CA GLU A 113 -16.06 -4.68 -4.10
C GLU A 113 -17.21 -3.75 -4.45
N SER A 114 -17.44 -2.72 -3.63
CA SER A 114 -18.51 -1.75 -3.91
C SER A 114 -18.23 -0.95 -5.18
N LEU A 115 -16.96 -0.75 -5.54
CA LEU A 115 -16.62 -0.07 -6.79
C LEU A 115 -17.00 -0.91 -8.01
N ASN A 116 -16.92 -2.22 -7.88
CA ASN A 116 -17.25 -3.13 -8.98
C ASN A 116 -18.76 -3.23 -9.23
N GLU A 117 -19.58 -2.84 -8.26
CA GLU A 117 -21.02 -2.91 -8.39
C GLU A 117 -21.59 -1.76 -9.23
N GLU A 118 -20.79 -0.75 -9.51
CA GLU A 118 -21.19 0.36 -10.33
C GLU A 118 -20.89 0.08 -11.80
#